data_b91b9958b3efc8176025c3aa17203fda
#
_entry.id   b91b9958b3efc8176025c3aa17203fda
#
_cell.length_a   1.000
_cell.length_b   1.000
_cell.length_c   1.000
_cell.angle_alpha   90.00
_cell.angle_beta   90.00
_cell.angle_gamma   90.00
#
_symmetry.space_group_name_H-M   'P 1'
#
loop_
_entity.id
_entity.type
_entity.pdbx_description
1 polymer ?
#
loop_
_entity_poly.entity_id
_entity_poly.type
_entity_poly.pdbx_seq_one_letter_code
_entity_poly.pdbx_strand_id
1 'polypeptide(L)'
;MDRRNLLKALLAAPLAGASWLAQAQKKGMKMVEELQQNWKTFLAAGVATPSAGDPVNLSKDEWRKRLSPAAYNVLREDGTERAGSSPLDREKRAGVFTCAGCDLPLFTSAMKFDSGTGWPSFFTTIPGVFTEKTDYYLIYPRTEYRCKRCGGHHGHVFKDGPPPTGLRYCNNGVALKFIPRDGKA
;
A
#
# COMPACT_ATOMS: atom_id res chain seq x y z
N MET A 1 -37.24 -37.04 20.85
CA MET A 1 -36.61 -36.23 19.74
C MET A 1 -36.27 -37.18 18.65
N ASP A 2 -36.89 -37.02 17.49
CA ASP A 2 -36.78 -37.96 16.38
C ASP A 2 -35.44 -37.75 15.66
N ARG A 3 -34.69 -38.82 15.41
CA ARG A 3 -33.36 -38.84 14.72
C ARG A 3 -33.39 -38.12 13.37
N ARG A 4 -34.55 -38.07 12.70
CA ARG A 4 -34.75 -37.36 11.43
C ARG A 4 -34.69 -35.81 11.58
N ASN A 5 -35.10 -35.26 12.73
CA ASN A 5 -35.07 -33.81 12.97
C ASN A 5 -33.67 -33.33 13.40
N LEU A 6 -32.85 -34.20 14.01
CA LEU A 6 -31.47 -33.91 14.35
C LEU A 6 -30.58 -33.76 13.09
N LEU A 7 -30.79 -34.61 12.08
CA LEU A 7 -30.07 -34.58 10.80
C LEU A 7 -30.42 -33.33 9.96
N LYS A 8 -31.66 -32.82 10.05
CA LYS A 8 -32.07 -31.61 9.33
C LYS A 8 -31.48 -30.34 9.96
N ALA A 9 -31.26 -30.30 11.27
CA ALA A 9 -30.65 -29.17 11.96
C ALA A 9 -29.14 -29.05 11.69
N LEU A 10 -28.43 -30.15 11.45
CA LEU A 10 -26.99 -30.17 11.14
C LEU A 10 -26.66 -29.74 9.72
N LEU A 11 -27.60 -29.77 8.77
CA LEU A 11 -27.41 -29.33 7.38
C LEU A 11 -27.70 -27.86 7.13
N ALA A 12 -28.40 -27.16 8.05
CA ALA A 12 -28.77 -25.74 7.89
C ALA A 12 -27.72 -24.76 8.46
N ALA A 13 -26.88 -25.20 9.39
CA ALA A 13 -25.89 -24.34 10.06
C ALA A 13 -24.76 -23.80 9.15
N PRO A 14 -24.18 -24.54 8.17
CA PRO A 14 -23.09 -24.03 7.35
C PRO A 14 -23.50 -22.94 6.35
N LEU A 15 -24.76 -22.90 5.92
CA LEU A 15 -25.24 -21.91 4.92
C LEU A 15 -25.41 -20.49 5.52
N ALA A 16 -25.82 -20.39 6.75
CA ALA A 16 -25.98 -19.08 7.42
C ALA A 16 -24.62 -18.41 7.71
N GLY A 17 -23.61 -19.19 8.12
CA GLY A 17 -22.26 -18.71 8.36
C GLY A 17 -21.56 -18.21 7.09
N ALA A 18 -21.72 -18.91 5.97
CA ALA A 18 -21.16 -18.51 4.67
C ALA A 18 -21.76 -17.18 4.17
N SER A 19 -23.05 -16.95 4.37
CA SER A 19 -23.73 -15.71 4.00
C SER A 19 -23.22 -14.52 4.82
N TRP A 20 -23.03 -14.68 6.12
CA TRP A 20 -22.50 -13.62 6.98
C TRP A 20 -21.06 -13.23 6.65
N LEU A 21 -20.18 -14.18 6.40
CA LEU A 21 -18.80 -13.92 5.99
C LEU A 21 -18.74 -13.18 4.65
N ALA A 22 -19.56 -13.57 3.68
CA ALA A 22 -19.63 -12.89 2.39
C ALA A 22 -20.12 -11.43 2.52
N GLN A 23 -21.10 -11.17 3.40
CA GLN A 23 -21.57 -9.81 3.68
C GLN A 23 -20.51 -8.96 4.38
N ALA A 24 -19.79 -9.53 5.36
CA ALA A 24 -18.68 -8.85 6.05
C ALA A 24 -17.56 -8.48 5.05
N GLN A 25 -17.18 -9.40 4.16
CA GLN A 25 -16.19 -9.15 3.11
C GLN A 25 -16.64 -8.04 2.17
N LYS A 26 -17.89 -8.07 1.69
CA LYS A 26 -18.46 -7.04 0.81
C LYS A 26 -18.47 -5.66 1.48
N LYS A 27 -18.85 -5.57 2.75
CA LYS A 27 -18.82 -4.33 3.53
C LYS A 27 -17.39 -3.79 3.70
N GLY A 28 -16.44 -4.69 3.98
CA GLY A 28 -15.03 -4.33 4.08
C GLY A 28 -14.45 -3.80 2.77
N MET A 29 -14.76 -4.44 1.66
CA MET A 29 -14.30 -3.97 0.33
C MET A 29 -14.90 -2.61 -0.03
N LYS A 30 -16.18 -2.36 0.29
CA LYS A 30 -16.79 -1.03 0.09
C LYS A 30 -16.07 0.06 0.89
N MET A 31 -15.68 -0.23 2.13
CA MET A 31 -14.87 0.70 2.94
C MET A 31 -13.51 1.00 2.28
N VAL A 32 -12.86 0.00 1.67
CA VAL A 32 -11.62 0.20 0.91
C VAL A 32 -11.83 1.12 -0.28
N GLU A 33 -12.89 0.92 -1.05
CA GLU A 33 -13.25 1.77 -2.19
C GLU A 33 -13.52 3.22 -1.76
N GLU A 34 -14.27 3.42 -0.68
CA GLU A 34 -14.52 4.75 -0.10
C GLU A 34 -13.22 5.43 0.34
N LEU A 35 -12.30 4.69 0.97
CA LEU A 35 -11.00 5.19 1.37
C LEU A 35 -10.14 5.60 0.17
N GLN A 36 -10.17 4.79 -0.89
CA GLN A 36 -9.47 5.05 -2.14
C GLN A 36 -10.03 6.29 -2.88
N GLN A 37 -11.33 6.47 -2.91
CA GLN A 37 -11.98 7.61 -3.57
C GLN A 37 -11.76 8.92 -2.80
N ASN A 38 -11.76 8.86 -1.48
CA ASN A 38 -11.66 10.02 -0.60
C ASN A 38 -10.23 10.33 -0.12
N TRP A 39 -9.20 9.78 -0.76
CA TRP A 39 -7.81 9.94 -0.32
C TRP A 39 -7.37 11.41 -0.17
N LYS A 40 -7.93 12.33 -0.96
CA LYS A 40 -7.61 13.76 -0.91
C LYS A 40 -7.98 14.42 0.42
N THR A 41 -8.89 13.84 1.19
CA THR A 41 -9.26 14.34 2.52
C THR A 41 -8.11 14.21 3.55
N PHE A 42 -7.07 13.44 3.21
CA PHE A 42 -5.85 13.28 4.01
C PHE A 42 -4.74 14.26 3.62
N LEU A 43 -4.93 15.07 2.57
CA LEU A 43 -3.99 16.16 2.23
C LEU A 43 -4.20 17.36 3.12
N ALA A 44 -3.10 18.06 3.41
CA ALA A 44 -3.17 19.40 3.97
C ALA A 44 -3.83 20.36 2.97
N ALA A 45 -4.52 21.39 3.47
CA ALA A 45 -5.16 22.38 2.62
C ALA A 45 -4.13 23.10 1.73
N GLY A 46 -4.46 23.26 0.45
CA GLY A 46 -3.60 23.97 -0.52
C GLY A 46 -2.42 23.17 -1.07
N VAL A 47 -2.24 21.90 -0.66
CA VAL A 47 -1.16 21.07 -1.22
C VAL A 47 -1.55 20.60 -2.62
N ALA A 48 -0.81 21.10 -3.62
CA ALA A 48 -0.90 20.61 -4.99
C ALA A 48 -0.21 19.26 -5.12
N THR A 49 -0.84 18.33 -5.83
CA THR A 49 -0.29 17.01 -6.08
C THR A 49 -0.14 16.73 -7.57
N PRO A 50 0.98 16.13 -8.00
CA PRO A 50 1.15 15.73 -9.39
C PRO A 50 0.19 14.60 -9.78
N SER A 51 -0.08 14.49 -11.09
CA SER A 51 -0.85 13.39 -11.68
C SER A 51 0.05 12.20 -12.03
N ALA A 52 -0.49 10.99 -11.90
CA ALA A 52 0.17 9.77 -12.38
C ALA A 52 0.32 9.74 -13.92
N GLY A 53 -0.47 10.55 -14.64
CA GLY A 53 -0.42 10.70 -16.09
C GLY A 53 0.71 11.58 -16.62
N ASP A 54 1.43 12.30 -15.73
CA ASP A 54 2.53 13.21 -16.11
C ASP A 54 3.88 12.54 -15.82
N PRO A 55 4.47 11.79 -16.76
CA PRO A 55 5.69 11.02 -16.53
C PRO A 55 6.90 11.92 -16.21
N VAL A 56 7.76 11.47 -15.31
CA VAL A 56 9.04 12.12 -14.99
C VAL A 56 10.17 11.26 -15.49
N ASN A 57 10.82 11.73 -16.54
CA ASN A 57 11.97 11.08 -17.17
C ASN A 57 13.21 11.93 -16.95
N LEU A 58 14.07 11.53 -16.03
CA LEU A 58 15.36 12.17 -15.74
C LEU A 58 16.50 11.20 -16.05
N SER A 59 17.66 11.77 -16.40
CA SER A 59 18.91 11.00 -16.52
C SER A 59 19.36 10.45 -15.17
N LYS A 60 20.28 9.49 -15.17
CA LYS A 60 20.85 8.94 -13.93
C LYS A 60 21.48 10.01 -13.05
N ASP A 61 22.17 10.98 -13.66
CA ASP A 61 22.86 12.06 -12.92
C ASP A 61 21.87 13.06 -12.30
N GLU A 62 20.78 13.36 -12.99
CA GLU A 62 19.71 14.20 -12.44
C GLU A 62 19.01 13.48 -11.27
N TRP A 63 18.76 12.17 -11.37
CA TRP A 63 18.24 11.39 -10.25
C TRP A 63 19.20 11.36 -9.05
N ARG A 64 20.52 11.21 -9.28
CA ARG A 64 21.53 11.25 -8.20
C ARG A 64 21.58 12.61 -7.50
N LYS A 65 21.38 13.70 -8.24
CA LYS A 65 21.31 15.06 -7.65
C LYS A 65 20.03 15.28 -6.85
N ARG A 66 18.92 14.63 -7.24
CA ARG A 66 17.58 14.81 -6.64
C ARG A 66 17.35 13.96 -5.41
N LEU A 67 17.92 12.76 -5.37
CA LEU A 67 17.67 11.74 -4.35
C LEU A 67 18.86 11.62 -3.41
N SER A 68 18.58 11.26 -2.14
CA SER A 68 19.65 10.76 -1.27
C SER A 68 20.23 9.46 -1.83
N PRO A 69 21.49 9.09 -1.51
CA PRO A 69 22.08 7.83 -1.97
C PRO A 69 21.21 6.60 -1.67
N ALA A 70 20.59 6.55 -0.48
CA ALA A 70 19.71 5.46 -0.07
C ALA A 70 18.41 5.43 -0.91
N ALA A 71 17.77 6.58 -1.14
CA ALA A 71 16.57 6.67 -1.98
C ALA A 71 16.90 6.36 -3.45
N TYR A 72 18.07 6.77 -3.95
CA TYR A 72 18.52 6.44 -5.30
C TYR A 72 18.71 4.93 -5.46
N ASN A 73 19.42 4.28 -4.53
CA ASN A 73 19.62 2.83 -4.55
C ASN A 73 18.29 2.07 -4.61
N VAL A 74 17.28 2.47 -3.82
CA VAL A 74 15.98 1.82 -3.83
C VAL A 74 15.20 2.15 -5.10
N LEU A 75 14.96 3.44 -5.38
CA LEU A 75 14.07 3.86 -6.46
C LEU A 75 14.62 3.60 -7.87
N ARG A 76 15.95 3.54 -8.05
CA ARG A 76 16.60 3.49 -9.37
C ARG A 76 17.44 2.24 -9.62
N GLU A 77 17.91 1.57 -8.55
CA GLU A 77 18.76 0.38 -8.63
C GLU A 77 18.11 -0.85 -7.99
N ASP A 78 16.79 -0.78 -7.70
CA ASP A 78 15.96 -1.87 -7.18
C ASP A 78 16.47 -2.44 -5.82
N GLY A 79 17.17 -1.61 -5.05
CA GLY A 79 17.67 -1.96 -3.74
C GLY A 79 16.58 -2.09 -2.68
N THR A 80 16.97 -2.56 -1.51
CA THR A 80 16.10 -2.65 -0.33
C THR A 80 16.80 -2.00 0.87
N GLU A 81 16.09 -1.16 1.61
CA GLU A 81 16.59 -0.60 2.87
C GLU A 81 16.61 -1.66 3.98
N ARG A 82 17.42 -1.44 5.01
CA ARG A 82 17.42 -2.32 6.19
C ARG A 82 16.08 -2.24 6.93
N ALA A 83 15.56 -3.37 7.38
CA ALA A 83 14.36 -3.43 8.22
C ALA A 83 14.52 -2.55 9.48
N GLY A 84 13.47 -1.80 9.82
CA GLY A 84 13.45 -0.89 10.96
C GLY A 84 14.27 0.40 10.81
N SER A 85 14.90 0.65 9.65
CA SER A 85 15.72 1.83 9.42
C SER A 85 14.91 3.11 9.16
N SER A 86 13.72 3.00 8.62
CA SER A 86 12.89 4.16 8.31
C SER A 86 11.97 4.55 9.47
N PRO A 87 11.93 5.83 9.88
CA PRO A 87 10.96 6.31 10.86
C PRO A 87 9.52 6.21 10.36
N LEU A 88 9.30 6.15 9.03
CA LEU A 88 7.97 6.04 8.43
C LEU A 88 7.27 4.69 8.71
N ASP A 89 8.02 3.67 9.13
CA ASP A 89 7.42 2.43 9.63
C ASP A 89 6.53 2.69 10.85
N ARG A 90 6.94 3.61 11.73
CA ARG A 90 6.22 4.00 12.96
C ARG A 90 5.36 5.25 12.82
N GLU A 91 5.28 5.85 11.62
CA GLU A 91 4.44 7.04 11.39
C GLU A 91 2.95 6.70 11.54
N LYS A 92 2.25 7.43 12.42
CA LYS A 92 0.82 7.23 12.75
C LYS A 92 -0.03 8.48 12.58
N ARG A 93 0.59 9.64 12.30
CA ARG A 93 -0.16 10.89 12.07
C ARG A 93 -1.05 10.76 10.85
N ALA A 94 -2.17 11.50 10.82
CA ALA A 94 -3.00 11.61 9.63
C ALA A 94 -2.25 12.35 8.53
N GLY A 95 -2.25 11.80 7.30
CA GLY A 95 -1.53 12.40 6.18
C GLY A 95 -1.42 11.47 4.98
N VAL A 96 -0.59 11.87 4.04
CA VAL A 96 -0.36 11.17 2.76
C VAL A 96 1.10 10.81 2.60
N PHE A 97 1.37 9.59 2.17
CA PHE A 97 2.68 9.13 1.76
C PHE A 97 2.82 9.33 0.25
N THR A 98 3.88 10.05 -0.16
CA THR A 98 4.17 10.35 -1.56
C THR A 98 5.47 9.68 -2.00
N CYS A 99 5.65 9.52 -3.31
CA CYS A 99 6.89 9.03 -3.88
C CYS A 99 8.04 10.00 -3.61
N ALA A 100 9.14 9.54 -3.01
CA ALA A 100 10.31 10.39 -2.74
C ALA A 100 10.94 10.95 -4.02
N GLY A 101 10.78 10.26 -5.15
CA GLY A 101 11.33 10.68 -6.44
C GLY A 101 10.50 11.77 -7.13
N CYS A 102 9.18 11.73 -7.06
CA CYS A 102 8.34 12.59 -7.91
C CYS A 102 7.12 13.21 -7.23
N ASP A 103 6.98 13.04 -5.92
CA ASP A 103 5.91 13.59 -5.08
C ASP A 103 4.48 13.09 -5.41
N LEU A 104 4.35 12.04 -6.26
CA LEU A 104 3.05 11.41 -6.52
C LEU A 104 2.47 10.85 -5.23
N PRO A 105 1.24 11.18 -4.84
CA PRO A 105 0.54 10.54 -3.72
C PRO A 105 0.34 9.05 -3.99
N LEU A 106 0.69 8.21 -3.02
CA LEU A 106 0.69 6.75 -3.17
C LEU A 106 -0.24 6.06 -2.18
N PHE A 107 -0.20 6.51 -0.92
CA PHE A 107 -0.98 5.94 0.18
C PHE A 107 -1.46 7.04 1.13
N THR A 108 -2.52 6.77 1.85
CA THR A 108 -2.91 7.57 3.03
C THR A 108 -2.53 6.85 4.32
N SER A 109 -2.44 7.59 5.41
CA SER A 109 -2.22 7.01 6.75
C SER A 109 -3.30 5.99 7.15
N ALA A 110 -4.53 6.14 6.66
CA ALA A 110 -5.62 5.21 6.92
C ALA A 110 -5.49 3.87 6.17
N MET A 111 -4.62 3.79 5.18
CA MET A 111 -4.27 2.54 4.46
C MET A 111 -3.14 1.78 5.14
N LYS A 112 -2.44 2.43 6.10
CA LYS A 112 -1.25 1.88 6.76
C LYS A 112 -1.63 0.96 7.92
N PHE A 113 -0.84 -0.11 8.11
CA PHE A 113 -0.91 -0.97 9.30
C PHE A 113 0.49 -1.38 9.73
N ASP A 114 0.61 -1.84 10.98
CA ASP A 114 1.84 -2.41 11.49
C ASP A 114 1.91 -3.89 11.13
N SER A 115 2.83 -4.24 10.26
CA SER A 115 3.04 -5.63 9.82
C SER A 115 4.06 -6.39 10.68
N GLY A 116 4.78 -5.70 11.57
CA GLY A 116 5.88 -6.28 12.33
C GLY A 116 7.14 -6.61 11.52
N THR A 117 7.16 -6.30 10.22
CA THR A 117 8.29 -6.64 9.33
C THR A 117 9.42 -5.62 9.34
N GLY A 118 9.18 -4.42 9.89
CA GLY A 118 10.14 -3.32 9.94
C GLY A 118 10.18 -2.45 8.68
N TRP A 119 9.19 -2.59 7.82
CA TRP A 119 8.96 -1.73 6.66
C TRP A 119 7.54 -1.15 6.67
N PRO A 120 7.36 0.13 6.25
CA PRO A 120 6.02 0.70 6.08
C PRO A 120 5.13 -0.21 5.23
N SER A 121 3.99 -0.62 5.78
CA SER A 121 3.08 -1.59 5.16
C SER A 121 1.68 -1.02 5.02
N PHE A 122 1.06 -1.27 3.86
CA PHE A 122 -0.26 -0.75 3.52
C PHE A 122 -1.13 -1.88 2.96
N PHE A 123 -2.42 -1.91 3.33
CA PHE A 123 -3.34 -2.96 2.87
C PHE A 123 -4.04 -2.61 1.54
N THR A 124 -3.91 -1.38 1.07
CA THR A 124 -4.40 -0.88 -0.22
C THR A 124 -3.62 0.36 -0.63
N THR A 125 -3.85 0.89 -1.84
CA THR A 125 -3.17 2.05 -2.42
C THR A 125 -4.16 3.09 -2.94
N ILE A 126 -3.69 4.30 -3.23
CA ILE A 126 -4.43 5.22 -4.09
C ILE A 126 -4.54 4.59 -5.49
N PRO A 127 -5.73 4.59 -6.13
CA PRO A 127 -5.90 3.92 -7.42
C PRO A 127 -5.03 4.50 -8.54
N GLY A 128 -4.47 3.61 -9.36
CA GLY A 128 -3.79 3.98 -10.60
C GLY A 128 -2.41 4.62 -10.44
N VAL A 129 -1.81 4.59 -9.24
CA VAL A 129 -0.50 5.22 -8.95
C VAL A 129 0.69 4.28 -9.12
N PHE A 130 0.45 2.99 -9.27
CA PHE A 130 1.48 1.97 -9.46
C PHE A 130 1.31 1.20 -10.75
N THR A 131 2.43 0.68 -11.25
CA THR A 131 2.53 -0.43 -12.17
C THR A 131 3.11 -1.63 -11.44
N GLU A 132 2.63 -2.83 -11.75
CA GLU A 132 3.06 -4.07 -11.13
C GLU A 132 3.71 -4.96 -12.20
N LYS A 133 4.74 -5.71 -11.80
CA LYS A 133 5.35 -6.75 -12.63
C LYS A 133 5.77 -7.92 -11.77
N THR A 134 5.86 -9.11 -12.38
CA THR A 134 6.43 -10.28 -11.72
C THR A 134 7.95 -10.13 -11.62
N ASP A 135 8.48 -10.27 -10.41
CA ASP A 135 9.91 -10.28 -10.10
C ASP A 135 10.35 -11.74 -9.84
N TYR A 136 11.38 -12.18 -10.60
CA TYR A 136 11.96 -13.53 -10.53
C TYR A 136 13.37 -13.53 -9.91
N TYR A 137 13.76 -12.45 -9.23
CA TYR A 137 15.11 -12.35 -8.66
C TYR A 137 15.39 -13.39 -7.56
N LEU A 138 14.37 -13.84 -6.84
CA LEU A 138 14.44 -14.95 -5.90
C LEU A 138 13.91 -16.25 -6.52
N ILE A 139 14.11 -17.38 -5.83
CA ILE A 139 13.70 -18.72 -6.24
C ILE A 139 12.17 -18.82 -6.51
N TYR A 140 11.36 -17.98 -5.88
CA TYR A 140 9.91 -17.90 -6.11
C TYR A 140 9.51 -16.51 -6.62
N PRO A 141 8.51 -16.45 -7.52
CA PRO A 141 8.07 -15.19 -8.09
C PRO A 141 7.40 -14.30 -7.04
N ARG A 142 7.69 -13.00 -7.11
CA ARG A 142 7.07 -11.96 -6.28
C ARG A 142 6.41 -10.92 -7.19
N THR A 143 5.44 -10.18 -6.67
CA THR A 143 4.87 -9.02 -7.37
C THR A 143 5.57 -7.76 -6.89
N GLU A 144 6.44 -7.19 -7.75
CA GLU A 144 7.05 -5.88 -7.57
C GLU A 144 6.07 -4.79 -7.97
N TYR A 145 6.09 -3.65 -7.27
CA TYR A 145 5.36 -2.46 -7.69
C TYR A 145 6.25 -1.23 -7.79
N ARG A 146 5.97 -0.42 -8.81
CA ARG A 146 6.73 0.77 -9.16
C ARG A 146 5.82 1.99 -9.29
N CYS A 147 6.33 3.17 -8.93
CA CYS A 147 5.62 4.42 -9.12
C CYS A 147 5.28 4.62 -10.61
N LYS A 148 4.00 4.77 -10.94
CA LYS A 148 3.56 4.93 -12.33
C LYS A 148 4.11 6.20 -12.98
N ARG A 149 4.35 7.27 -12.20
CA ARG A 149 4.81 8.57 -12.71
C ARG A 149 6.30 8.59 -13.05
N CYS A 150 7.16 7.99 -12.22
CA CYS A 150 8.62 8.06 -12.40
C CYS A 150 9.31 6.70 -12.60
N GLY A 151 8.56 5.59 -12.56
CA GLY A 151 9.10 4.24 -12.71
C GLY A 151 9.96 3.75 -11.52
N GLY A 152 10.00 4.51 -10.40
CA GLY A 152 10.80 4.14 -9.23
C GLY A 152 10.30 2.88 -8.55
N HIS A 153 11.22 1.97 -8.18
CA HIS A 153 10.93 0.79 -7.37
C HIS A 153 10.51 1.20 -5.96
N HIS A 154 9.42 0.63 -5.46
CA HIS A 154 8.93 0.89 -4.10
C HIS A 154 9.03 -0.32 -3.19
N GLY A 155 8.79 -1.51 -3.70
CA GLY A 155 8.76 -2.75 -2.94
C GLY A 155 7.94 -3.84 -3.61
N HIS A 156 7.34 -4.72 -2.80
CA HIS A 156 6.61 -5.90 -3.27
C HIS A 156 5.25 -6.03 -2.57
N VAL A 157 4.30 -6.66 -3.28
CA VAL A 157 2.97 -7.00 -2.75
C VAL A 157 2.97 -8.45 -2.29
N PHE A 158 2.46 -8.68 -1.08
CA PHE A 158 2.29 -9.98 -0.47
C PHE A 158 0.80 -10.24 -0.16
N LYS A 159 0.43 -11.52 0.02
CA LYS A 159 -0.94 -11.98 0.34
C LYS A 159 -1.09 -12.33 1.81
N ASP A 160 -0.37 -11.63 2.68
CA ASP A 160 -0.33 -11.82 4.13
C ASP A 160 -0.78 -10.56 4.88
N GLY A 161 -1.51 -9.69 4.22
CA GLY A 161 -2.08 -8.47 4.78
C GLY A 161 -3.41 -8.71 5.52
N PRO A 162 -3.93 -7.69 6.21
CA PRO A 162 -5.19 -7.78 6.94
C PRO A 162 -6.41 -7.80 6.00
N PRO A 163 -7.56 -8.35 6.47
CA PRO A 163 -8.82 -8.13 5.79
C PRO A 163 -9.13 -6.63 5.63
N PRO A 164 -9.91 -6.24 4.63
CA PRO A 164 -10.64 -7.11 3.69
C PRO A 164 -9.83 -7.47 2.44
N THR A 165 -8.69 -6.82 2.17
CA THR A 165 -7.92 -7.04 0.93
C THR A 165 -7.06 -8.30 1.01
N GLY A 166 -6.56 -8.65 2.20
CA GLY A 166 -5.56 -9.69 2.38
C GLY A 166 -4.19 -9.32 1.78
N LEU A 167 -4.02 -8.07 1.31
CA LEU A 167 -2.80 -7.61 0.66
C LEU A 167 -1.92 -6.82 1.64
N ARG A 168 -0.60 -6.96 1.46
CA ARG A 168 0.41 -6.12 2.10
C ARG A 168 1.34 -5.55 1.04
N TYR A 169 1.21 -4.25 0.79
CA TYR A 169 2.19 -3.47 0.05
C TYR A 169 3.33 -3.13 1.00
N CYS A 170 4.42 -3.90 0.93
CA CYS A 170 5.63 -3.70 1.72
C CYS A 170 6.50 -2.67 1.01
N ASN A 171 6.64 -1.48 1.59
CA ASN A 171 7.28 -0.35 0.95
C ASN A 171 8.60 0.01 1.63
N ASN A 172 9.64 0.31 0.85
CA ASN A 172 10.85 0.92 1.39
C ASN A 172 10.53 2.34 1.86
N GLY A 173 10.82 2.66 3.12
CA GLY A 173 10.49 3.97 3.68
C GLY A 173 11.31 5.11 3.06
N VAL A 174 12.57 4.86 2.65
CA VAL A 174 13.39 5.87 1.93
C VAL A 174 12.85 6.20 0.54
N ALA A 175 11.95 5.35 -0.01
CA ALA A 175 11.24 5.63 -1.25
C ALA A 175 10.00 6.52 -1.05
N LEU A 176 9.66 6.85 0.20
CA LEU A 176 8.51 7.65 0.59
C LEU A 176 8.91 8.98 1.21
N LYS A 177 8.02 9.97 1.08
CA LYS A 177 7.91 11.15 1.94
C LYS A 177 6.55 11.13 2.60
N PHE A 178 6.43 11.72 3.79
CA PHE A 178 5.16 11.87 4.48
C PHE A 178 4.77 13.35 4.54
N ILE A 179 3.53 13.64 4.16
CA ILE A 179 2.91 14.97 4.25
C ILE A 179 1.81 14.89 5.30
N PRO A 180 2.01 15.49 6.50
CA PRO A 180 0.99 15.53 7.54
C PRO A 180 -0.22 16.34 7.07
N ARG A 181 -1.42 15.90 7.46
CA ARG A 181 -2.68 16.58 7.13
C ARG A 181 -2.80 17.97 7.74
N ASP A 182 -2.21 18.20 8.90
CA ASP A 182 -2.19 19.49 9.60
C ASP A 182 -1.08 20.43 9.12
N GLY A 183 -0.29 20.02 8.13
CA GLY A 183 0.84 20.79 7.59
C GLY A 183 2.03 20.93 8.54
N LYS A 184 2.03 20.28 9.71
CA LYS A 184 3.14 20.36 10.68
C LYS A 184 4.17 19.25 10.41
N ALA A 185 5.37 19.64 10.06
CA ALA A 185 6.50 18.74 9.79
C ALA A 185 6.97 17.97 11.03
#